data_da9c9b546914f1cbb6e265864ad7a2d7
#
_entry.id   da9c9b546914f1cbb6e265864ad7a2d7
#
_cell.length_a   1.000
_cell.length_b   1.000
_cell.length_c   1.000
_cell.angle_alpha   90.00
_cell.angle_beta   90.00
_cell.angle_gamma   90.00
#
_symmetry.space_group_name_H-M   'P 1'
#
loop_
_entity.id
_entity.type
_entity.pdbx_description
1 polymer ?
#
loop_
_entity_poly.entity_id
_entity_poly.type
_entity_poly.pdbx_seq_one_letter_code
_entity_poly.pdbx_strand_id
1 'polypeptide(L)'
;MHSEKTYRPMSGWPALVGVLGTFFGGIALFIYGVSKGDVFPILSGIAMAVTGFISLFGFMAIAPNQSRVLLLFGSYKGSAKESGFFWVIPFFSKKKLSLRVRNFETGSTTTPEQRNEAGQVVMPSTRSGGRPSKVNDSDGNPVDISAVVVWRVVDTA
;
A
#
# COMPACT_ATOMS: atom_id res chain seq x y z
N MET A 1 6.01 4.96 23.33
CA MET A 1 6.23 3.85 22.38
C MET A 1 4.86 3.40 21.87
N HIS A 2 4.57 3.60 20.60
CA HIS A 2 3.35 3.03 20.02
C HIS A 2 3.62 1.54 19.76
N SER A 3 2.91 0.66 20.44
CA SER A 3 2.98 -0.77 20.18
C SER A 3 2.33 -1.07 18.82
N GLU A 4 3.00 -1.84 18.00
CA GLU A 4 2.46 -2.30 16.73
C GLU A 4 1.16 -3.08 16.95
N LYS A 5 0.05 -2.60 16.35
CA LYS A 5 -1.21 -3.32 16.34
C LYS A 5 -1.32 -4.13 15.03
N THR A 6 -1.30 -5.44 15.16
CA THR A 6 -1.59 -6.31 14.01
C THR A 6 -3.07 -6.23 13.69
N TYR A 7 -3.39 -5.72 12.50
CA TYR A 7 -4.75 -5.70 11.98
C TYR A 7 -4.97 -6.94 11.12
N ARG A 8 -5.98 -7.74 11.43
CA ARG A 8 -6.39 -8.89 10.61
C ARG A 8 -7.56 -8.47 9.73
N PRO A 9 -7.32 -8.18 8.46
CA PRO A 9 -8.36 -7.82 7.52
C PRO A 9 -9.21 -9.05 7.18
N MET A 10 -10.47 -8.82 6.75
CA MET A 10 -11.35 -9.88 6.28
C MET A 10 -10.82 -10.43 4.95
N SER A 11 -10.98 -11.74 4.71
CA SER A 11 -10.65 -12.36 3.43
C SER A 11 -11.39 -11.64 2.28
N GLY A 12 -10.67 -11.32 1.22
CA GLY A 12 -11.21 -10.58 0.09
C GLY A 12 -12.18 -11.38 -0.78
N TRP A 13 -12.06 -12.72 -0.81
CA TRP A 13 -12.89 -13.57 -1.67
C TRP A 13 -14.37 -13.56 -1.30
N PRO A 14 -14.78 -13.86 -0.05
CA PRO A 14 -16.18 -13.79 0.33
C PRO A 14 -16.72 -12.35 0.30
N ALA A 15 -15.88 -11.37 0.66
CA ALA A 15 -16.24 -9.97 0.57
C ALA A 15 -16.52 -9.54 -0.88
N LEU A 16 -15.75 -10.05 -1.85
CA LEU A 16 -15.94 -9.75 -3.28
C LEU A 16 -17.29 -10.24 -3.77
N VAL A 17 -17.66 -11.48 -3.43
CA VAL A 17 -18.97 -12.02 -3.79
C VAL A 17 -20.09 -11.19 -3.18
N GLY A 18 -19.99 -10.81 -1.90
CA GLY A 18 -20.98 -9.98 -1.22
C GLY A 18 -21.10 -8.59 -1.83
N VAL A 19 -19.98 -7.93 -2.11
CA VAL A 19 -19.96 -6.58 -2.70
C VAL A 19 -20.51 -6.58 -4.12
N LEU A 20 -20.14 -7.54 -4.96
CA LEU A 20 -20.67 -7.67 -6.31
C LEU A 20 -22.18 -8.02 -6.28
N GLY A 21 -22.60 -8.92 -5.37
CA GLY A 21 -24.00 -9.24 -5.16
C GLY A 21 -24.82 -8.01 -4.76
N THR A 22 -24.29 -7.20 -3.85
CA THR A 22 -24.94 -5.94 -3.44
C THR A 22 -25.03 -4.95 -4.59
N PHE A 23 -23.93 -4.78 -5.35
CA PHE A 23 -23.89 -3.85 -6.47
C PHE A 23 -24.87 -4.22 -7.58
N PHE A 24 -24.78 -5.47 -8.08
CA PHE A 24 -25.67 -5.94 -9.15
C PHE A 24 -27.12 -6.12 -8.67
N GLY A 25 -27.31 -6.56 -7.42
CA GLY A 25 -28.63 -6.63 -6.81
C GLY A 25 -29.32 -5.26 -6.73
N GLY A 26 -28.54 -4.22 -6.37
CA GLY A 26 -29.01 -2.82 -6.39
C GLY A 26 -29.45 -2.37 -7.77
N ILE A 27 -28.67 -2.68 -8.81
CA ILE A 27 -29.02 -2.36 -10.21
C ILE A 27 -30.30 -3.10 -10.64
N ALA A 28 -30.41 -4.40 -10.33
CA ALA A 28 -31.60 -5.19 -10.67
C ALA A 28 -32.85 -4.65 -9.97
N LEU A 29 -32.72 -4.29 -8.69
CA LEU A 29 -33.80 -3.72 -7.91
C LEU A 29 -34.23 -2.35 -8.45
N PHE A 30 -33.30 -1.52 -8.89
CA PHE A 30 -33.55 -0.25 -9.54
C PHE A 30 -34.36 -0.43 -10.84
N ILE A 31 -33.91 -1.35 -11.71
CA ILE A 31 -34.60 -1.65 -12.97
C ILE A 31 -36.04 -2.16 -12.71
N TYR A 32 -36.18 -3.04 -11.71
CA TYR A 32 -37.51 -3.54 -11.30
C TYR A 32 -38.41 -2.41 -10.82
N GLY A 33 -37.91 -1.49 -9.98
CA GLY A 33 -38.67 -0.35 -9.50
C GLY A 33 -39.13 0.58 -10.62
N VAL A 34 -38.26 0.87 -11.58
CA VAL A 34 -38.59 1.67 -12.77
C VAL A 34 -39.68 0.99 -13.60
N SER A 35 -39.61 -0.32 -13.81
CA SER A 35 -40.59 -1.07 -14.59
C SER A 35 -41.98 -1.12 -13.96
N LYS A 36 -42.06 -1.02 -12.63
CA LYS A 36 -43.33 -1.02 -11.87
C LYS A 36 -43.82 0.38 -11.53
N GLY A 37 -43.00 1.39 -11.68
CA GLY A 37 -43.33 2.75 -11.26
C GLY A 37 -43.30 2.96 -9.75
N ASP A 38 -42.67 2.03 -8.99
CA ASP A 38 -42.63 2.06 -7.54
C ASP A 38 -41.41 2.82 -7.05
N VAL A 39 -41.62 3.88 -6.26
CA VAL A 39 -40.53 4.74 -5.75
C VAL A 39 -39.62 4.02 -4.73
N PHE A 40 -40.20 3.15 -3.90
CA PHE A 40 -39.43 2.47 -2.86
C PHE A 40 -38.30 1.55 -3.39
N PRO A 41 -38.55 0.63 -4.35
CA PRO A 41 -37.48 -0.16 -4.96
C PRO A 41 -36.48 0.70 -5.75
N ILE A 42 -36.90 1.81 -6.35
CA ILE A 42 -36.01 2.74 -7.05
C ILE A 42 -34.95 3.31 -6.04
N LEU A 43 -35.42 3.90 -4.95
CA LEU A 43 -34.56 4.52 -3.95
C LEU A 43 -33.65 3.50 -3.26
N SER A 44 -34.22 2.35 -2.88
CA SER A 44 -33.43 1.27 -2.24
C SER A 44 -32.41 0.65 -3.19
N GLY A 45 -32.73 0.50 -4.47
CA GLY A 45 -31.83 0.05 -5.51
C GLY A 45 -30.64 0.98 -5.70
N ILE A 46 -30.89 2.30 -5.76
CA ILE A 46 -29.82 3.31 -5.84
C ILE A 46 -28.94 3.25 -4.60
N ALA A 47 -29.51 3.23 -3.39
CA ALA A 47 -28.74 3.18 -2.15
C ALA A 47 -27.85 1.94 -2.08
N MET A 48 -28.40 0.80 -2.50
CA MET A 48 -27.69 -0.48 -2.52
C MET A 48 -26.56 -0.50 -3.56
N ALA A 49 -26.80 0.02 -4.76
CA ALA A 49 -25.80 0.13 -5.81
C ALA A 49 -24.64 1.08 -5.41
N VAL A 50 -24.97 2.24 -4.83
CA VAL A 50 -23.97 3.20 -4.34
C VAL A 50 -23.12 2.58 -3.22
N THR A 51 -23.74 1.89 -2.27
CA THR A 51 -23.02 1.21 -1.17
C THR A 51 -22.10 0.13 -1.73
N GLY A 52 -22.56 -0.67 -2.67
CA GLY A 52 -21.76 -1.68 -3.36
C GLY A 52 -20.57 -1.05 -4.09
N PHE A 53 -20.79 0.04 -4.82
CA PHE A 53 -19.74 0.76 -5.53
C PHE A 53 -18.66 1.32 -4.59
N ILE A 54 -19.05 1.97 -3.49
CA ILE A 54 -18.11 2.49 -2.48
C ILE A 54 -17.33 1.35 -1.87
N SER A 55 -17.97 0.19 -1.60
CA SER A 55 -17.30 -0.98 -1.00
C SER A 55 -16.20 -1.57 -1.89
N LEU A 56 -16.24 -1.36 -3.21
CA LEU A 56 -15.18 -1.80 -4.13
C LEU A 56 -13.83 -1.16 -3.81
N PHE A 57 -13.79 0.06 -3.29
CA PHE A 57 -12.55 0.73 -2.89
C PHE A 57 -11.92 0.11 -1.63
N GLY A 58 -12.64 -0.79 -0.94
CA GLY A 58 -12.13 -1.51 0.23
C GLY A 58 -11.11 -2.61 -0.09
N PHE A 59 -11.04 -3.11 -1.31
CA PHE A 59 -10.14 -4.21 -1.67
C PHE A 59 -8.68 -3.82 -1.67
N MET A 60 -7.83 -4.76 -1.21
CA MET A 60 -6.38 -4.63 -1.24
C MET A 60 -5.71 -5.98 -1.42
N ALA A 61 -4.60 -5.98 -2.17
CA ALA A 61 -3.70 -7.12 -2.28
C ALA A 61 -2.38 -6.82 -1.58
N ILE A 62 -1.89 -7.76 -0.78
CA ILE A 62 -0.62 -7.68 -0.07
C ILE A 62 0.30 -8.75 -0.64
N ALA A 63 1.39 -8.32 -1.26
CA ALA A 63 2.39 -9.25 -1.79
C ALA A 63 3.32 -9.75 -0.68
N PRO A 64 3.98 -10.92 -0.87
CA PRO A 64 5.00 -11.41 0.05
C PRO A 64 6.10 -10.37 0.33
N ASN A 65 6.60 -10.33 1.57
CA ASN A 65 7.61 -9.37 2.04
C ASN A 65 7.17 -7.89 1.95
N GLN A 66 5.85 -7.64 2.05
CA GLN A 66 5.27 -6.31 2.13
C GLN A 66 4.28 -6.25 3.28
N SER A 67 4.13 -5.08 3.85
CA SER A 67 3.11 -4.74 4.83
C SER A 67 2.26 -3.60 4.32
N ARG A 68 1.00 -3.57 4.72
CA ARG A 68 0.10 -2.44 4.50
C ARG A 68 -0.23 -1.80 5.84
N VAL A 69 0.18 -0.56 5.99
CA VAL A 69 -0.19 0.27 7.14
C VAL A 69 -1.54 0.90 6.86
N LEU A 70 -2.47 0.69 7.78
CA LEU A 70 -3.85 1.17 7.69
C LEU A 70 -4.01 2.41 8.55
N LEU A 71 -4.32 3.51 7.90
CA LEU A 71 -4.58 4.80 8.54
C LEU A 71 -6.05 5.16 8.33
N LEU A 72 -6.75 5.54 9.37
CA LEU A 72 -8.10 6.08 9.30
C LEU A 72 -8.04 7.57 9.65
N PHE A 73 -8.30 8.43 8.68
CA PHE A 73 -8.22 9.89 8.84
C PHE A 73 -6.92 10.37 9.51
N GLY A 74 -5.78 9.76 9.12
CA GLY A 74 -4.46 10.08 9.68
C GLY A 74 -4.08 9.32 10.94
N SER A 75 -5.04 8.67 11.64
CA SER A 75 -4.76 7.86 12.81
C SER A 75 -4.32 6.46 12.45
N TYR A 76 -3.22 5.97 13.05
CA TYR A 76 -2.76 4.59 12.89
C TYR A 76 -3.76 3.61 13.54
N LYS A 77 -4.25 2.66 12.77
CA LYS A 77 -5.19 1.62 13.24
C LYS A 77 -4.56 0.24 13.31
N GLY A 78 -3.50 0.02 12.57
CA GLY A 78 -2.77 -1.24 12.57
C GLY A 78 -2.07 -1.52 11.25
N SER A 79 -1.30 -2.60 11.23
CA SER A 79 -0.58 -3.07 10.06
C SER A 79 -1.00 -4.49 9.70
N ALA A 80 -1.25 -4.71 8.41
CA ALA A 80 -1.50 -6.04 7.86
C ALA A 80 -0.21 -6.54 7.19
N LYS A 81 0.36 -7.63 7.74
CA LYS A 81 1.61 -8.25 7.25
C LYS A 81 1.36 -9.54 6.47
N GLU A 82 0.17 -10.12 6.60
CA GLU A 82 -0.20 -11.35 5.90
C GLU A 82 -0.35 -11.08 4.41
N SER A 83 0.31 -11.90 3.58
CA SER A 83 0.17 -11.84 2.13
C SER A 83 -1.17 -12.44 1.70
N GLY A 84 -1.82 -11.80 0.75
CA GLY A 84 -3.10 -12.29 0.25
C GLY A 84 -4.00 -11.18 -0.30
N PHE A 85 -5.23 -11.57 -0.60
CA PHE A 85 -6.29 -10.68 -1.05
C PHE A 85 -7.28 -10.46 0.09
N PHE A 86 -7.46 -9.18 0.46
CA PHE A 86 -8.22 -8.78 1.63
C PHE A 86 -9.16 -7.62 1.31
N TRP A 87 -10.18 -7.51 2.15
CA TRP A 87 -11.09 -6.39 2.16
C TRP A 87 -11.03 -5.65 3.50
N VAL A 88 -10.99 -4.34 3.43
CA VAL A 88 -11.02 -3.42 4.58
C VAL A 88 -12.03 -2.32 4.29
N ILE A 89 -12.43 -1.58 5.31
CA ILE A 89 -13.34 -0.44 5.16
C ILE A 89 -12.77 0.54 4.12
N PRO A 90 -13.55 0.99 3.14
CA PRO A 90 -13.06 1.80 2.01
C PRO A 90 -12.43 3.14 2.42
N PHE A 91 -12.74 3.64 3.62
CA PHE A 91 -12.18 4.89 4.15
C PHE A 91 -10.76 4.77 4.70
N PHE A 92 -10.18 3.58 4.76
CA PHE A 92 -8.78 3.41 5.15
C PHE A 92 -7.82 3.86 4.06
N SER A 93 -6.89 4.76 4.41
CA SER A 93 -5.70 5.01 3.63
C SER A 93 -4.72 3.85 3.80
N LYS A 94 -4.27 3.27 2.69
CA LYS A 94 -3.44 2.07 2.64
C LYS A 94 -2.04 2.45 2.19
N LYS A 95 -1.07 2.57 3.11
CA LYS A 95 0.34 2.82 2.78
C LYS A 95 1.10 1.51 2.68
N LYS A 96 1.80 1.32 1.57
CA LYS A 96 2.62 0.14 1.30
C LYS A 96 4.00 0.32 1.90
N LEU A 97 4.47 -0.68 2.65
CA LEU A 97 5.80 -0.73 3.22
C LEU A 97 6.51 -2.01 2.79
N SER A 98 7.78 -1.90 2.39
CA SER A 98 8.61 -3.06 2.04
C SER A 98 9.32 -3.58 3.28
N LEU A 99 9.16 -4.88 3.55
CA LEU A 99 9.86 -5.59 4.63
C LEU A 99 11.15 -6.26 4.15
N ARG A 100 11.54 -6.02 2.89
CA ARG A 100 12.76 -6.58 2.32
C ARG A 100 13.98 -5.99 3.00
N VAL A 101 14.98 -6.82 3.19
CA VAL A 101 16.32 -6.38 3.62
C VAL A 101 16.88 -5.42 2.57
N ARG A 102 17.45 -4.34 3.02
CA ARG A 102 18.17 -3.36 2.21
C ARG A 102 19.59 -3.23 2.70
N ASN A 103 20.52 -3.11 1.79
CA ASN A 103 21.90 -2.77 2.07
C ASN A 103 22.19 -1.34 1.61
N PHE A 104 22.92 -0.64 2.41
CA PHE A 104 23.46 0.68 2.11
C PHE A 104 24.97 0.60 2.24
N GLU A 105 25.68 0.95 1.18
CA GLU A 105 27.14 1.01 1.17
C GLU A 105 27.56 2.47 1.32
N THR A 106 28.42 2.75 2.30
CA THR A 106 29.01 4.09 2.45
C THR A 106 29.93 4.35 1.25
N GLY A 107 29.78 5.54 0.65
CA GLY A 107 30.53 5.92 -0.54
C GLY A 107 29.82 5.58 -1.88
N SER A 108 28.65 4.94 -1.88
CA SER A 108 27.86 4.80 -3.10
C SER A 108 26.83 5.93 -3.22
N THR A 109 26.88 6.66 -4.32
CA THR A 109 25.84 7.65 -4.64
C THR A 109 24.82 6.99 -5.56
N THR A 110 23.59 6.87 -5.09
CA THR A 110 22.48 6.43 -5.93
C THR A 110 21.78 7.65 -6.47
N THR A 111 21.88 7.89 -7.76
CA THR A 111 21.06 8.91 -8.44
C THR A 111 19.67 8.32 -8.62
N PRO A 112 18.62 8.93 -8.04
CA PRO A 112 17.26 8.44 -8.21
C PRO A 112 16.84 8.54 -9.68
N GLU A 113 16.01 7.59 -10.10
CA GLU A 113 15.38 7.61 -11.43
C GLU A 113 14.55 8.89 -11.58
N GLN A 114 14.83 9.64 -12.64
CA GLN A 114 14.04 10.80 -13.00
C GLN A 114 13.03 10.42 -14.07
N ARG A 115 11.76 10.69 -13.79
CA ARG A 115 10.66 10.53 -14.75
C ARG A 115 10.15 11.90 -15.17
N ASN A 116 9.80 12.05 -16.43
CA ASN A 116 9.10 13.23 -16.91
C ASN A 116 7.62 13.19 -16.48
N GLU A 117 6.89 14.27 -16.71
CA GLU A 117 5.45 14.36 -16.40
C GLU A 117 4.60 13.30 -17.14
N ALA A 118 5.10 12.76 -18.25
CA ALA A 118 4.49 11.66 -19.00
C ALA A 118 4.81 10.26 -18.43
N GLY A 119 5.53 10.18 -17.30
CA GLY A 119 5.89 8.92 -16.63
C GLY A 119 7.03 8.13 -17.32
N GLN A 120 7.65 8.67 -18.36
CA GLN A 120 8.77 8.05 -19.04
C GLN A 120 10.06 8.27 -18.27
N VAL A 121 10.90 7.23 -18.18
CA VAL A 121 12.21 7.29 -17.52
C VAL A 121 13.16 8.09 -18.40
N VAL A 122 13.50 9.31 -17.94
CA VAL A 122 14.45 10.19 -18.63
C VAL A 122 15.88 9.87 -18.21
N MET A 123 16.09 9.47 -16.96
CA MET A 123 17.36 8.98 -16.46
C MET A 123 17.11 7.71 -15.64
N PRO A 124 17.70 6.56 -16.04
CA PRO A 124 17.63 5.35 -15.22
C PRO A 124 18.36 5.58 -13.90
N SER A 125 17.90 4.93 -12.84
CA SER A 125 18.60 4.96 -11.56
C SER A 125 20.00 4.37 -11.78
N THR A 126 21.02 5.20 -11.66
CA THR A 126 22.41 4.77 -11.78
C THR A 126 22.99 4.65 -10.38
N ARG A 127 23.44 3.44 -10.03
CA ARG A 127 24.23 3.20 -8.84
C ARG A 127 25.69 3.43 -9.23
N SER A 128 26.20 4.61 -8.97
CA SER A 128 27.64 4.86 -9.03
C SER A 128 28.28 4.24 -7.79
N GLY A 129 29.12 3.23 -7.99
CA GLY A 129 29.95 2.72 -6.92
C GLY A 129 30.79 3.90 -6.39
N GLY A 130 30.42 4.41 -5.21
CA GLY A 130 31.12 5.52 -4.61
C GLY A 130 32.55 5.10 -4.27
N ARG A 131 33.45 6.06 -4.38
CA ARG A 131 34.82 5.87 -3.88
C ARG A 131 34.73 5.67 -2.36
N PRO A 132 35.55 4.76 -1.79
CA PRO A 132 35.69 4.64 -0.36
C PRO A 132 35.93 6.01 0.27
N SER A 133 35.42 6.24 1.45
CA SER A 133 35.67 7.49 2.18
C SER A 133 37.10 7.51 2.65
N LYS A 134 37.88 8.47 2.18
CA LYS A 134 39.24 8.64 2.64
C LYS A 134 39.23 9.39 3.98
N VAL A 135 39.74 8.75 5.00
CA VAL A 135 39.93 9.34 6.33
C VAL A 135 41.40 9.19 6.75
N ASN A 136 41.89 10.14 7.52
CA ASN A 136 43.25 10.03 8.07
C ASN A 136 43.20 9.28 9.40
N ASP A 137 44.08 8.35 9.57
CA ASP A 137 44.35 7.70 10.86
C ASP A 137 44.99 8.69 11.86
N SER A 138 45.11 8.30 13.12
CA SER A 138 45.75 9.08 14.19
C SER A 138 47.19 9.52 13.84
N ASP A 139 47.87 8.75 13.00
CA ASP A 139 49.23 9.00 12.51
C ASP A 139 49.27 9.81 11.22
N GLY A 140 48.11 10.30 10.74
CA GLY A 140 47.98 11.13 9.53
C GLY A 140 47.99 10.36 8.21
N ASN A 141 48.01 9.04 8.22
CA ASN A 141 48.00 8.24 7.00
C ASN A 141 46.55 8.16 6.41
N PRO A 142 46.36 8.39 5.10
CA PRO A 142 45.09 8.23 4.48
C PRO A 142 44.69 6.74 4.34
N VAL A 143 43.59 6.35 4.96
CA VAL A 143 42.98 5.02 4.85
C VAL A 143 41.65 5.10 4.15
N ASP A 144 41.40 4.12 3.29
CA ASP A 144 40.12 4.01 2.58
C ASP A 144 39.15 3.14 3.41
N ILE A 145 38.04 3.73 3.85
CA ILE A 145 37.04 3.03 4.66
C ILE A 145 35.77 2.89 3.84
N SER A 146 35.27 1.65 3.78
CA SER A 146 33.93 1.34 3.27
C SER A 146 33.18 0.53 4.31
N ALA A 147 31.89 0.84 4.51
CA ALA A 147 31.01 0.09 5.38
C ALA A 147 29.72 -0.27 4.64
N VAL A 148 29.20 -1.45 4.90
CA VAL A 148 27.91 -1.92 4.40
C VAL A 148 26.95 -2.01 5.57
N VAL A 149 25.89 -1.22 5.53
CA VAL A 149 24.80 -1.27 6.50
C VAL A 149 23.66 -2.09 5.94
N VAL A 150 23.37 -3.21 6.56
CA VAL A 150 22.24 -4.07 6.21
C VAL A 150 21.10 -3.80 7.21
N TRP A 151 19.94 -3.41 6.71
CA TRP A 151 18.81 -3.10 7.56
C TRP A 151 17.49 -3.59 6.96
N ARG A 152 16.53 -3.81 7.82
CA ARG A 152 15.15 -4.14 7.45
C ARG A 152 14.17 -3.48 8.39
N VAL A 153 12.98 -3.21 7.93
CA VAL A 153 11.89 -2.73 8.77
C VAL A 153 11.32 -3.94 9.53
N VAL A 154 11.31 -3.85 10.85
CA VAL A 154 10.76 -4.89 11.74
C VAL A 154 9.41 -4.45 12.28
N ASP A 155 9.31 -3.17 12.69
CA ASP A 155 8.11 -2.56 13.22
C ASP A 155 7.57 -1.50 12.24
N THR A 156 6.24 -1.43 12.10
CA THR A 156 5.55 -0.55 11.15
C THR A 156 4.65 0.48 11.84
N ALA A 157 4.74 0.60 13.17
CA ALA A 157 4.02 1.60 13.97
C ALA A 157 4.73 2.94 14.02
#